data_e7f9ff6f848363879d1ee2b89815483c
#
_entry.id   e7f9ff6f848363879d1ee2b89815483c
#
_cell.length_a   1.000
_cell.length_b   1.000
_cell.length_c   1.000
_cell.angle_alpha   90.00
_cell.angle_beta   90.00
_cell.angle_gamma   90.00
#
_symmetry.space_group_name_H-M   'P 1'
#
loop_
_entity.id
_entity.type
_entity.pdbx_description
1 polymer ?
#
loop_
_entity_poly.entity_id
_entity_poly.type
_entity_poly.pdbx_seq_one_letter_code
_entity_poly.pdbx_strand_id
1 'polypeptide(L)'
;RASLETGVPIATHTAALAKAGNYQMDIFEEEGADLSRVCIGHSNDTDDIDYLKNIMDRGCFLGMDRYPGNPEGLNWEKRTEVVKKLIDLGYVGQITLSHDFGGSRPALPENINRRSLNNPDGYCFIIRKVIPRLLELGVTKDQITDMTVNAPRKLFGG
;
A
#
# COMPACT_ATOMS: atom_id res chain seq x y z
N ARG A 1 -8.16 19.89 4.72
CA ARG A 1 -7.77 21.32 4.93
C ARG A 1 -6.27 21.46 5.10
N ALA A 2 -5.61 20.81 6.09
CA ALA A 2 -4.16 20.92 6.26
C ALA A 2 -3.38 20.61 4.98
N SER A 3 -3.75 19.56 4.24
CA SER A 3 -3.15 19.23 2.96
C SER A 3 -3.31 20.33 1.91
N LEU A 4 -4.48 20.96 1.84
CA LEU A 4 -4.75 22.09 0.94
C LEU A 4 -3.87 23.31 1.24
N GLU A 5 -3.65 23.58 2.51
CA GLU A 5 -2.87 24.75 2.96
C GLU A 5 -1.35 24.52 2.85
N THR A 6 -0.90 23.29 3.06
CA THR A 6 0.54 22.96 3.17
C THR A 6 1.10 22.21 1.99
N GLY A 7 0.24 21.65 1.13
CA GLY A 7 0.65 20.77 0.03
C GLY A 7 1.15 19.40 0.46
N VAL A 8 1.08 19.03 1.75
CA VAL A 8 1.49 17.69 2.19
C VAL A 8 0.51 16.63 1.69
N PRO A 9 0.98 15.43 1.31
CA PRO A 9 0.10 14.35 0.86
C PRO A 9 -0.75 13.78 2.00
N ILE A 10 -1.86 13.14 1.62
CA ILE A 10 -2.76 12.45 2.54
C ILE A 10 -2.46 10.95 2.46
N ALA A 11 -2.23 10.29 3.60
CA ALA A 11 -2.25 8.83 3.71
C ALA A 11 -3.40 8.42 4.62
N THR A 12 -4.22 7.46 4.18
CA THR A 12 -5.40 7.04 4.92
C THR A 12 -5.21 5.73 5.65
N HIS A 13 -6.00 5.51 6.71
CA HIS A 13 -6.30 4.20 7.25
C HIS A 13 -7.65 3.75 6.66
N THR A 14 -7.70 2.63 5.94
CA THR A 14 -8.85 2.27 5.11
C THR A 14 -9.30 0.83 5.39
N ALA A 15 -10.60 0.62 5.54
CA ALA A 15 -11.22 -0.70 5.55
C ALA A 15 -11.45 -1.17 4.11
N ALA A 16 -10.43 -1.77 3.48
CA ALA A 16 -10.45 -2.14 2.06
C ALA A 16 -11.55 -3.14 1.71
N LEU A 17 -11.83 -4.12 2.59
CA LEU A 17 -12.93 -5.09 2.40
C LEU A 17 -14.32 -4.43 2.34
N ALA A 18 -14.50 -3.30 3.03
CA ALA A 18 -15.73 -2.49 2.97
C ALA A 18 -15.70 -1.46 1.83
N LYS A 19 -14.67 -1.45 0.98
CA LYS A 19 -14.45 -0.47 -0.11
C LYS A 19 -14.50 0.98 0.37
N ALA A 20 -14.08 1.23 1.62
CA ALA A 20 -14.15 2.54 2.26
C ALA A 20 -13.31 3.61 1.55
N GLY A 21 -12.33 3.22 0.74
CA GLY A 21 -11.54 4.13 -0.08
C GLY A 21 -12.39 4.94 -1.07
N ASN A 22 -13.46 4.36 -1.63
CA ASN A 22 -14.36 5.10 -2.51
C ASN A 22 -14.99 6.30 -1.79
N TYR A 23 -15.51 6.04 -0.61
CA TYR A 23 -16.13 7.08 0.22
C TYR A 23 -15.11 8.14 0.68
N GLN A 24 -13.88 7.71 1.02
CA GLN A 24 -12.82 8.64 1.37
C GLN A 24 -12.46 9.57 0.20
N MET A 25 -12.35 9.02 -1.02
CA MET A 25 -12.07 9.81 -2.22
C MET A 25 -13.18 10.82 -2.51
N ASP A 26 -14.46 10.44 -2.35
CA ASP A 26 -15.59 11.35 -2.55
C ASP A 26 -15.48 12.57 -1.61
N ILE A 27 -15.21 12.34 -0.33
CA ILE A 27 -14.98 13.43 0.64
C ILE A 27 -13.78 14.30 0.25
N PHE A 28 -12.68 13.69 -0.19
CA PHE A 28 -11.49 14.46 -0.56
C PHE A 28 -11.74 15.35 -1.78
N GLU A 29 -12.47 14.85 -2.79
CA GLU A 29 -12.86 15.64 -3.96
C GLU A 29 -13.84 16.77 -3.58
N GLU A 30 -14.85 16.49 -2.73
CA GLU A 30 -15.77 17.51 -2.22
C GLU A 30 -15.06 18.63 -1.47
N GLU A 31 -14.01 18.31 -0.71
CA GLU A 31 -13.16 19.28 0.00
C GLU A 31 -12.09 19.92 -0.91
N GLY A 32 -12.02 19.57 -2.19
CA GLY A 32 -11.09 20.13 -3.17
C GLY A 32 -9.66 19.62 -3.09
N ALA A 33 -9.44 18.46 -2.47
CA ALA A 33 -8.11 17.87 -2.42
C ALA A 33 -7.68 17.27 -3.76
N ASP A 34 -6.40 17.41 -4.09
CA ASP A 34 -5.78 16.77 -5.24
C ASP A 34 -5.59 15.26 -4.96
N LEU A 35 -6.39 14.40 -5.62
CA LEU A 35 -6.33 12.97 -5.44
C LEU A 35 -4.96 12.37 -5.86
N SER A 36 -4.20 13.03 -6.73
CA SER A 36 -2.84 12.62 -7.07
C SER A 36 -1.84 12.76 -5.91
N ARG A 37 -2.28 13.38 -4.81
CA ARG A 37 -1.55 13.54 -3.55
C ARG A 37 -2.15 12.70 -2.41
N VAL A 38 -2.99 11.72 -2.74
CA VAL A 38 -3.66 10.84 -1.77
C VAL A 38 -3.19 9.40 -1.95
N CYS A 39 -2.81 8.76 -0.87
CA CYS A 39 -2.51 7.33 -0.80
C CYS A 39 -3.60 6.63 0.04
N ILE A 40 -4.36 5.73 -0.60
CA ILE A 40 -5.36 4.91 0.08
C ILE A 40 -4.65 3.73 0.73
N GLY A 41 -4.48 3.80 2.05
CA GLY A 41 -3.76 2.82 2.85
C GLY A 41 -4.52 1.50 3.01
N HIS A 42 -3.79 0.44 3.37
CA HIS A 42 -4.30 -0.92 3.59
C HIS A 42 -5.00 -1.55 2.38
N SER A 43 -4.68 -1.05 1.19
CA SER A 43 -5.31 -1.50 -0.05
C SER A 43 -5.02 -2.98 -0.37
N ASN A 44 -3.94 -3.56 0.18
CA ASN A 44 -3.63 -4.98 0.02
C ASN A 44 -4.36 -5.93 1.00
N ASP A 45 -5.35 -5.43 1.75
CA ASP A 45 -6.25 -6.29 2.52
C ASP A 45 -7.37 -6.90 1.66
N THR A 46 -7.49 -6.52 0.39
CA THR A 46 -8.46 -7.06 -0.58
C THR A 46 -7.77 -7.54 -1.87
N ASP A 47 -8.39 -8.47 -2.57
CA ASP A 47 -8.05 -8.91 -3.93
C ASP A 47 -9.07 -8.46 -5.00
N ASP A 48 -9.98 -7.57 -4.64
CA ASP A 48 -10.94 -6.95 -5.56
C ASP A 48 -10.24 -5.96 -6.50
N ILE A 49 -9.84 -6.46 -7.66
CA ILE A 49 -9.08 -5.69 -8.66
C ILE A 49 -9.89 -4.50 -9.19
N ASP A 50 -11.20 -4.63 -9.34
CA ASP A 50 -12.03 -3.54 -9.87
C ASP A 50 -12.11 -2.37 -8.87
N TYR A 51 -12.21 -2.67 -7.59
CA TYR A 51 -12.12 -1.66 -6.52
C TYR A 51 -10.76 -0.96 -6.51
N LEU A 52 -9.66 -1.73 -6.57
CA LEU A 52 -8.30 -1.18 -6.56
C LEU A 52 -8.02 -0.33 -7.80
N LYS A 53 -8.48 -0.77 -8.97
CA LYS A 53 -8.43 0.01 -10.22
C LYS A 53 -9.16 1.33 -10.09
N ASN A 54 -10.39 1.32 -9.57
CA ASN A 54 -11.18 2.53 -9.41
C ASN A 54 -10.44 3.60 -8.58
N ILE A 55 -9.72 3.19 -7.54
CA ILE A 55 -8.88 4.11 -6.74
C ILE A 55 -7.80 4.77 -7.62
N MET A 56 -7.09 3.97 -8.41
CA MET A 56 -6.00 4.47 -9.25
C MET A 56 -6.49 5.25 -10.47
N ASP A 57 -7.62 4.85 -11.07
CA ASP A 57 -8.25 5.57 -12.18
C ASP A 57 -8.69 6.99 -11.77
N ARG A 58 -9.03 7.19 -10.50
CA ARG A 58 -9.30 8.51 -9.90
C ARG A 58 -8.02 9.30 -9.55
N GLY A 59 -6.85 8.75 -9.77
CA GLY A 59 -5.56 9.41 -9.58
C GLY A 59 -4.84 9.08 -8.26
N CYS A 60 -5.47 8.40 -7.31
CA CYS A 60 -4.86 8.06 -6.02
C CYS A 60 -3.76 7.01 -6.14
N PHE A 61 -2.88 6.99 -5.15
CA PHE A 61 -1.94 5.90 -4.92
C PHE A 61 -2.58 4.80 -4.06
N LEU A 62 -2.13 3.55 -4.26
CA LEU A 62 -2.42 2.44 -3.37
C LEU A 62 -1.29 2.24 -2.36
N GLY A 63 -1.62 2.25 -1.09
CA GLY A 63 -0.78 1.75 -0.02
C GLY A 63 -0.92 0.23 0.10
N MET A 64 -0.04 -0.53 -0.57
CA MET A 64 0.09 -1.98 -0.38
C MET A 64 0.97 -2.22 0.85
N ASP A 65 0.47 -1.79 2.01
CA ASP A 65 1.25 -1.46 3.19
C ASP A 65 1.09 -2.44 4.36
N ARG A 66 0.42 -3.58 4.15
CA ARG A 66 0.24 -4.61 5.19
C ARG A 66 0.93 -5.93 4.85
N TYR A 67 2.24 -5.87 4.61
CA TYR A 67 3.06 -7.07 4.50
C TYR A 67 3.67 -7.48 5.85
N PRO A 68 3.68 -8.78 6.19
CA PRO A 68 3.24 -9.97 5.43
C PRO A 68 1.73 -10.22 5.41
N GLY A 69 0.93 -9.44 6.11
CA GLY A 69 -0.51 -9.66 6.28
C GLY A 69 -0.87 -10.22 7.65
N ASN A 70 -2.15 -10.47 7.84
CA ASN A 70 -2.69 -11.08 9.04
C ASN A 70 -2.99 -12.56 8.78
N PRO A 71 -2.89 -13.44 9.80
CA PRO A 71 -3.20 -14.86 9.66
C PRO A 71 -4.62 -15.18 9.16
N GLU A 72 -5.57 -14.27 9.43
CA GLU A 72 -6.99 -14.43 9.08
C GLU A 72 -7.37 -13.77 7.73
N GLY A 73 -6.41 -13.05 7.10
CA GLY A 73 -6.63 -12.34 5.84
C GLY A 73 -5.86 -12.94 4.67
N LEU A 74 -5.67 -12.14 3.64
CA LEU A 74 -4.84 -12.53 2.52
C LEU A 74 -3.39 -12.72 2.98
N ASN A 75 -2.78 -13.86 2.63
CA ASN A 75 -1.37 -14.10 2.86
C ASN A 75 -0.50 -13.23 1.95
N TRP A 76 0.79 -13.17 2.23
CA TRP A 76 1.71 -12.29 1.50
C TRP A 76 1.87 -12.69 0.02
N GLU A 77 1.79 -13.97 -0.31
CA GLU A 77 1.85 -14.48 -1.68
C GLU A 77 0.66 -13.94 -2.49
N LYS A 78 -0.55 -14.04 -1.95
CA LYS A 78 -1.75 -13.54 -2.59
C LYS A 78 -1.73 -12.02 -2.76
N ARG A 79 -1.28 -11.29 -1.73
CA ARG A 79 -1.06 -9.83 -1.81
C ARG A 79 -0.08 -9.48 -2.93
N THR A 80 1.00 -10.27 -3.09
CA THR A 80 2.00 -10.08 -4.15
C THR A 80 1.43 -10.38 -5.55
N GLU A 81 0.56 -11.37 -5.68
CA GLU A 81 -0.15 -11.65 -6.93
C GLU A 81 -1.09 -10.51 -7.32
N VAL A 82 -1.77 -9.89 -6.35
CA VAL A 82 -2.60 -8.68 -6.58
C VAL A 82 -1.73 -7.54 -7.12
N VAL A 83 -0.59 -7.25 -6.47
CA VAL A 83 0.37 -6.24 -6.95
C VAL A 83 0.80 -6.55 -8.39
N LYS A 84 1.16 -7.81 -8.69
CA LYS A 84 1.54 -8.21 -10.05
C LYS A 84 0.43 -7.95 -11.07
N LYS A 85 -0.83 -8.27 -10.75
CA LYS A 85 -1.97 -8.01 -11.64
C LYS A 85 -2.13 -6.51 -11.92
N LEU A 86 -1.99 -5.67 -10.91
CA LEU A 86 -2.10 -4.22 -11.07
C LEU A 86 -0.94 -3.65 -11.91
N ILE A 87 0.26 -4.20 -11.77
CA ILE A 87 1.40 -3.87 -12.64
C ILE A 87 1.11 -4.24 -14.09
N ASP A 88 0.56 -5.43 -14.35
CA ASP A 88 0.20 -5.89 -15.71
C ASP A 88 -0.89 -5.02 -16.36
N LEU A 89 -1.72 -4.38 -15.55
CA LEU A 89 -2.73 -3.43 -15.98
C LEU A 89 -2.17 -2.01 -16.19
N GLY A 90 -0.87 -1.79 -15.92
CA GLY A 90 -0.19 -0.51 -16.16
C GLY A 90 -0.12 0.46 -14.99
N TYR A 91 -0.51 0.06 -13.77
CA TYR A 91 -0.63 0.94 -12.61
C TYR A 91 0.62 1.03 -11.73
N VAL A 92 1.78 0.52 -12.18
CA VAL A 92 3.01 0.46 -11.38
C VAL A 92 3.40 1.80 -10.72
N GLY A 93 3.16 2.91 -11.41
CA GLY A 93 3.52 4.26 -10.93
C GLY A 93 2.63 4.83 -9.82
N GLN A 94 1.60 4.08 -9.39
CA GLN A 94 0.68 4.47 -8.32
C GLN A 94 0.65 3.48 -7.16
N ILE A 95 1.61 2.56 -7.10
CA ILE A 95 1.71 1.53 -6.05
C ILE A 95 2.87 1.87 -5.13
N THR A 96 2.63 1.84 -3.81
CA THR A 96 3.66 1.91 -2.77
C THR A 96 3.63 0.66 -1.91
N LEU A 97 4.81 0.19 -1.46
CA LEU A 97 4.95 -1.03 -0.66
C LEU A 97 5.40 -0.69 0.76
N SER A 98 4.76 -1.25 1.78
CA SER A 98 5.14 -1.07 3.18
C SER A 98 4.66 -2.25 4.06
N HIS A 99 4.85 -2.15 5.38
CA HIS A 99 4.65 -3.28 6.29
C HIS A 99 3.55 -3.05 7.34
N ASP A 100 3.05 -1.82 7.53
CA ASP A 100 2.25 -1.45 8.71
C ASP A 100 2.89 -1.98 10.03
N PHE A 101 4.21 -2.04 10.03
CA PHE A 101 5.00 -2.62 11.12
C PHE A 101 5.43 -1.51 12.05
N GLY A 102 4.48 -0.97 12.81
CA GLY A 102 4.69 0.19 13.65
C GLY A 102 4.80 -0.13 15.14
N GLY A 103 5.63 0.67 15.82
CA GLY A 103 5.87 0.60 17.24
C GLY A 103 4.92 1.44 18.10
N SER A 104 3.71 1.77 17.64
CA SER A 104 2.79 2.63 18.38
C SER A 104 2.16 2.01 19.64
N ARG A 105 2.36 0.71 19.87
CA ARG A 105 2.00 0.06 21.13
C ARG A 105 3.23 -0.16 21.99
N PRO A 106 3.14 0.02 23.32
CA PRO A 106 4.23 -0.32 24.22
C PRO A 106 4.80 -1.70 23.88
N ALA A 107 6.10 -1.84 23.88
CA ALA A 107 6.79 -3.09 23.62
C ALA A 107 6.57 -4.06 24.82
N LEU A 108 5.34 -4.53 24.98
CA LEU A 108 5.07 -5.61 25.93
C LEU A 108 5.71 -6.90 25.39
N PRO A 109 6.36 -7.71 26.24
CA PRO A 109 7.06 -8.92 25.82
C PRO A 109 6.22 -9.84 24.95
N GLU A 110 4.93 -10.02 25.26
CA GLU A 110 4.00 -10.82 24.47
C GLU A 110 3.75 -10.25 23.08
N ASN A 111 3.73 -8.92 22.90
CA ASN A 111 3.54 -8.28 21.61
C ASN A 111 4.80 -8.37 20.74
N ILE A 112 5.98 -8.31 21.34
CA ILE A 112 7.26 -8.51 20.66
C ILE A 112 7.34 -9.93 20.12
N ASN A 113 7.05 -10.92 20.94
CA ASN A 113 7.10 -12.33 20.56
C ASN A 113 6.08 -12.64 19.44
N ARG A 114 4.84 -12.16 19.55
CA ARG A 114 3.81 -12.38 18.53
C ARG A 114 4.18 -11.75 17.19
N ARG A 115 4.75 -10.55 17.19
CA ARG A 115 5.22 -9.86 15.98
C ARG A 115 6.39 -10.58 15.33
N SER A 116 7.36 -11.02 16.12
CA SER A 116 8.53 -11.77 15.63
C SER A 116 8.15 -13.13 15.06
N LEU A 117 7.13 -13.79 15.60
CA LEU A 117 6.62 -15.06 15.08
C LEU A 117 5.89 -14.86 13.74
N ASN A 118 5.08 -13.81 13.62
CA ASN A 118 4.32 -13.54 12.40
C ASN A 118 5.16 -12.90 11.29
N ASN A 119 6.18 -12.13 11.66
CA ASN A 119 7.09 -11.47 10.72
C ASN A 119 8.53 -11.48 11.25
N PRO A 120 9.24 -12.61 11.17
CA PRO A 120 10.63 -12.71 11.62
C PRO A 120 11.58 -11.81 10.82
N ASP A 121 11.22 -11.44 9.60
CA ASP A 121 12.00 -10.54 8.75
C ASP A 121 11.78 -9.04 9.07
N GLY A 122 10.77 -8.69 9.87
CA GLY A 122 10.47 -7.32 10.28
C GLY A 122 10.37 -6.36 9.08
N TYR A 123 11.09 -5.24 9.14
CA TYR A 123 11.17 -4.26 8.05
C TYR A 123 11.91 -4.75 6.80
N CYS A 124 12.59 -5.90 6.87
CA CYS A 124 13.27 -6.49 5.73
C CYS A 124 12.36 -7.43 4.91
N PHE A 125 11.12 -7.67 5.33
CA PHE A 125 10.23 -8.64 4.69
C PHE A 125 10.02 -8.36 3.20
N ILE A 126 9.73 -7.12 2.83
CA ILE A 126 9.52 -6.74 1.42
C ILE A 126 10.77 -7.06 0.59
N ILE A 127 11.95 -6.66 1.07
CA ILE A 127 13.22 -6.86 0.35
C ILE A 127 13.57 -8.36 0.24
N ARG A 128 13.29 -9.14 1.29
CA ARG A 128 13.70 -10.55 1.37
C ARG A 128 12.70 -11.51 0.75
N LYS A 129 11.42 -11.14 0.67
CA LYS A 129 10.33 -12.03 0.25
C LYS A 129 9.54 -11.46 -0.93
N VAL A 130 8.97 -10.26 -0.80
CA VAL A 130 8.05 -9.71 -1.79
C VAL A 130 8.76 -9.37 -3.10
N ILE A 131 9.88 -8.64 -3.03
CA ILE A 131 10.64 -8.26 -4.23
C ILE A 131 11.17 -9.48 -4.99
N PRO A 132 11.83 -10.49 -4.37
CA PRO A 132 12.20 -11.71 -5.07
C PRO A 132 11.01 -12.39 -5.73
N ARG A 133 9.87 -12.48 -5.04
CA ARG A 133 8.67 -13.09 -5.60
C ARG A 133 8.12 -12.32 -6.81
N LEU A 134 8.10 -10.99 -6.76
CA LEU A 134 7.70 -10.16 -7.90
C LEU A 134 8.61 -10.39 -9.11
N LEU A 135 9.93 -10.49 -8.90
CA LEU A 135 10.89 -10.80 -9.97
C LEU A 135 10.65 -12.19 -10.56
N GLU A 136 10.36 -13.22 -9.74
CA GLU A 136 9.97 -14.55 -10.22
C GLU A 136 8.69 -14.53 -11.07
N LEU A 137 7.75 -13.63 -10.72
CA LEU A 137 6.52 -13.40 -11.48
C LEU A 137 6.73 -12.55 -12.75
N GLY A 138 7.96 -12.18 -13.07
CA GLY A 138 8.32 -11.43 -14.26
C GLY A 138 8.23 -9.91 -14.15
N VAL A 139 8.09 -9.36 -12.95
CA VAL A 139 8.21 -7.90 -12.72
C VAL A 139 9.65 -7.47 -12.95
N THR A 140 9.87 -6.40 -13.68
CA THR A 140 11.21 -5.89 -13.99
C THR A 140 11.83 -5.11 -12.82
N LYS A 141 13.15 -4.94 -12.83
CA LYS A 141 13.85 -4.10 -11.84
C LYS A 141 13.41 -2.64 -11.91
N ASP A 142 13.09 -2.13 -13.11
CA ASP A 142 12.61 -0.78 -13.29
C ASP A 142 11.22 -0.60 -12.64
N GLN A 143 10.33 -1.57 -12.81
CA GLN A 143 9.02 -1.58 -12.13
C GLN A 143 9.15 -1.68 -10.61
N ILE A 144 10.13 -2.42 -10.09
CA ILE A 144 10.45 -2.41 -8.65
C ILE A 144 10.91 -1.01 -8.21
N THR A 145 11.78 -0.38 -8.99
CA THR A 145 12.23 1.00 -8.73
C THR A 145 11.05 1.98 -8.75
N ASP A 146 10.11 1.82 -9.68
CA ASP A 146 8.91 2.65 -9.72
C ASP A 146 8.12 2.58 -8.43
N MET A 147 7.84 1.39 -7.90
CA MET A 147 7.08 1.22 -6.66
C MET A 147 7.82 1.65 -5.40
N THR A 148 9.16 1.50 -5.36
CA THR A 148 9.96 1.72 -4.14
C THR A 148 10.63 3.09 -4.08
N VAL A 149 10.75 3.77 -5.20
CA VAL A 149 11.43 5.07 -5.30
C VAL A 149 10.56 6.11 -5.99
N ASN A 150 10.13 5.84 -7.24
CA ASN A 150 9.50 6.87 -8.07
C ASN A 150 8.07 7.20 -7.62
N ALA A 151 7.26 6.20 -7.31
CA ALA A 151 5.89 6.41 -6.81
C ALA A 151 5.87 7.14 -5.46
N PRO A 152 6.66 6.73 -4.44
CA PRO A 152 6.79 7.52 -3.21
C PRO A 152 7.27 8.95 -3.45
N ARG A 153 8.30 9.13 -4.30
CA ARG A 153 8.80 10.47 -4.64
C ARG A 153 7.70 11.34 -5.26
N LYS A 154 6.95 10.82 -6.23
CA LYS A 154 5.82 11.51 -6.85
C LYS A 154 4.74 11.88 -5.84
N LEU A 155 4.37 10.96 -4.95
CA LEU A 155 3.39 11.21 -3.89
C LEU A 155 3.82 12.36 -2.98
N PHE A 156 5.09 12.41 -2.60
CA PHE A 156 5.64 13.45 -1.71
C PHE A 156 6.05 14.74 -2.45
N GLY A 157 5.90 14.84 -3.76
CA GLY A 157 6.11 16.07 -4.54
C GLY A 157 7.57 16.34 -4.90
N GLY A 158 8.38 15.28 -5.05
CA GLY A 158 9.78 15.34 -5.48
C GLY A 158 9.96 15.01 -6.96
#